data_823b4d8a4e95fbc9ff2de853f9d5d5c1
#
_entry.id   823b4d8a4e95fbc9ff2de853f9d5d5c1
#
_cell.length_a   1.000
_cell.length_b   1.000
_cell.length_c   1.000
_cell.angle_alpha   90.00
_cell.angle_beta   90.00
_cell.angle_gamma   90.00
#
_symmetry.space_group_name_H-M   'P 1'
#
loop_
_entity.id
_entity.type
_entity.pdbx_description
1 polymer ?
#
loop_
_entity_poly.entity_id
_entity_poly.type
_entity_poly.pdbx_seq_one_letter_code
_entity_poly.pdbx_strand_id
1 'polypeptide(L)'
;EYASIALGAAFHPAFVGGVFDPQAVEIEKQMLKKALEDEVNDKRIYCLRQANREFFGDSPAAVRQEGYLEEVDGLTPEQLTAAYREMLRTASIELIVLGCDDAQTAAIRDALLAELTAIDRAPLPLVENMATPRQEPVHKTETFDMVQAKLCMLFTLGQPMQPQQLAAVRLAMALYGGSVTSRLFLNVRER
;
A
#
# COMPACT_ATOMS: atom_id res chain seq x y z
N GLU A 1 -2.08 0.45 27.76
CA GLU A 1 -3.40 0.91 27.31
C GLU A 1 -3.47 1.01 25.79
N TYR A 2 -2.66 1.85 25.11
CA TYR A 2 -2.70 1.98 23.64
C TYR A 2 -2.38 0.67 22.90
N ALA A 3 -1.40 -0.08 23.39
CA ALA A 3 -1.07 -1.38 22.81
C ALA A 3 -2.23 -2.39 22.93
N SER A 4 -2.97 -2.39 24.04
CA SER A 4 -4.14 -3.24 24.22
C SER A 4 -5.27 -2.88 23.26
N ILE A 5 -5.46 -1.59 22.98
CA ILE A 5 -6.45 -1.13 21.99
C ILE A 5 -6.05 -1.59 20.58
N ALA A 6 -4.76 -1.41 20.21
CA ALA A 6 -4.25 -1.81 18.90
C ALA A 6 -4.34 -3.32 18.69
N LEU A 7 -3.92 -4.12 19.67
CA LEU A 7 -4.04 -5.58 19.61
C LEU A 7 -5.51 -6.03 19.60
N GLY A 8 -6.37 -5.40 20.40
CA GLY A 8 -7.81 -5.68 20.40
C GLY A 8 -8.43 -5.44 19.03
N ALA A 9 -8.12 -4.30 18.39
CA ALA A 9 -8.61 -4.00 17.04
C ALA A 9 -8.07 -4.98 15.98
N ALA A 10 -6.80 -5.40 16.12
CA ALA A 10 -6.16 -6.29 15.16
C ALA A 10 -6.57 -7.77 15.29
N PHE A 11 -6.83 -8.26 16.50
CA PHE A 11 -7.08 -9.68 16.75
C PHE A 11 -8.50 -10.01 17.20
N HIS A 12 -9.24 -9.02 17.69
CA HIS A 12 -10.61 -9.19 18.21
C HIS A 12 -11.59 -8.19 17.57
N PRO A 13 -11.74 -8.21 16.24
CA PRO A 13 -12.73 -7.36 15.59
C PRO A 13 -14.15 -7.77 15.99
N ALA A 14 -15.10 -6.84 15.87
CA ALA A 14 -16.49 -7.10 16.16
C ALA A 14 -17.09 -8.08 15.15
N PHE A 15 -17.44 -9.28 15.60
CA PHE A 15 -18.15 -10.28 14.82
C PHE A 15 -19.61 -10.43 15.26
N VAL A 16 -20.49 -10.65 14.29
CA VAL A 16 -21.89 -11.04 14.50
C VAL A 16 -22.11 -12.41 13.86
N GLY A 17 -22.48 -13.40 14.66
CA GLY A 17 -22.63 -14.77 14.16
C GLY A 17 -21.33 -15.42 13.65
N GLY A 18 -20.18 -14.92 14.09
CA GLY A 18 -18.86 -15.47 13.71
C GLY A 18 -18.26 -14.88 12.42
N VAL A 19 -18.90 -13.90 11.81
CA VAL A 19 -18.42 -13.13 10.65
C VAL A 19 -18.41 -11.63 10.97
N PHE A 20 -17.75 -10.82 10.17
CA PHE A 20 -17.84 -9.36 10.29
C PHE A 20 -19.30 -8.89 10.26
N ASP A 21 -19.63 -7.88 11.07
CA ASP A 21 -20.98 -7.32 11.10
C ASP A 21 -21.46 -6.94 9.69
N PRO A 22 -22.53 -7.57 9.17
CA PRO A 22 -23.03 -7.32 7.83
C PRO A 22 -23.41 -5.85 7.60
N GLN A 23 -23.89 -5.16 8.62
CA GLN A 23 -24.26 -3.75 8.52
C GLN A 23 -23.02 -2.88 8.37
N ALA A 24 -21.98 -3.13 9.17
CA ALA A 24 -20.71 -2.44 9.04
C ALA A 24 -20.05 -2.69 7.67
N VAL A 25 -20.07 -3.94 7.20
CA VAL A 25 -19.55 -4.30 5.87
C VAL A 25 -20.26 -3.52 4.76
N GLU A 26 -21.58 -3.40 4.82
CA GLU A 26 -22.32 -2.64 3.79
C GLU A 26 -21.98 -1.15 3.79
N ILE A 27 -21.83 -0.54 4.98
CA ILE A 27 -21.41 0.86 5.10
C ILE A 27 -20.02 1.05 4.50
N GLU A 28 -19.05 0.18 4.84
CA GLU A 28 -17.69 0.26 4.32
C GLU A 28 -17.63 0.02 2.80
N LYS A 29 -18.45 -0.86 2.25
CA LYS A 29 -18.57 -1.06 0.80
C LYS A 29 -19.02 0.21 0.09
N GLN A 30 -20.01 0.92 0.64
CA GLN A 30 -20.48 2.19 0.05
C GLN A 30 -19.41 3.27 0.12
N MET A 31 -18.70 3.37 1.24
CA MET A 31 -17.58 4.30 1.40
C MET A 31 -16.44 3.98 0.42
N LEU A 32 -16.09 2.71 0.27
CA LEU A 32 -15.05 2.26 -0.65
C LEU A 32 -15.43 2.54 -2.12
N LYS A 33 -16.67 2.24 -2.53
CA LYS A 33 -17.16 2.58 -3.87
C LYS A 33 -17.01 4.05 -4.17
N LYS A 34 -17.49 4.89 -3.25
CA LYS A 34 -17.36 6.34 -3.42
C LYS A 34 -15.91 6.78 -3.54
N ALA A 35 -15.02 6.24 -2.71
CA ALA A 35 -13.59 6.57 -2.78
C ALA A 35 -12.97 6.14 -4.11
N LEU A 36 -13.35 4.98 -4.65
CA LEU A 36 -12.88 4.48 -5.95
C LEU A 36 -13.44 5.31 -7.13
N GLU A 37 -14.70 5.73 -7.07
CA GLU A 37 -15.32 6.61 -8.06
C GLU A 37 -14.70 8.01 -8.05
N ASP A 38 -14.41 8.54 -6.86
CA ASP A 38 -13.82 9.87 -6.66
C ASP A 38 -12.32 9.91 -6.98
N GLU A 39 -11.66 8.77 -7.17
CA GLU A 39 -10.22 8.70 -7.47
C GLU A 39 -9.81 9.56 -8.67
N VAL A 40 -10.66 9.54 -9.69
CA VAL A 40 -10.41 10.30 -10.93
C VAL A 40 -10.43 11.82 -10.70
N ASN A 41 -10.97 12.31 -9.59
CA ASN A 41 -11.04 13.74 -9.27
C ASN A 41 -9.67 14.31 -8.91
N ASP A 42 -8.78 13.53 -8.26
CA ASP A 42 -7.37 13.90 -8.09
C ASP A 42 -6.54 13.39 -9.28
N LYS A 43 -6.46 14.19 -10.34
CA LYS A 43 -5.73 13.84 -11.57
C LYS A 43 -4.25 13.54 -11.34
N ARG A 44 -3.63 14.07 -10.29
CA ARG A 44 -2.23 13.80 -9.97
C ARG A 44 -2.08 12.38 -9.42
N ILE A 45 -2.89 12.02 -8.45
CA ILE A 45 -2.88 10.69 -7.86
C ILE A 45 -3.30 9.65 -8.90
N TYR A 46 -4.36 9.94 -9.66
CA TYR A 46 -4.81 9.09 -10.76
C TYR A 46 -3.70 8.81 -11.78
N CYS A 47 -3.00 9.87 -12.26
CA CYS A 47 -1.89 9.71 -13.21
C CYS A 47 -0.77 8.82 -12.65
N LEU A 48 -0.39 9.01 -11.38
CA LEU A 48 0.62 8.18 -10.71
C LEU A 48 0.18 6.71 -10.59
N ARG A 49 -1.07 6.46 -10.23
CA ARG A 49 -1.62 5.10 -10.12
C ARG A 49 -1.67 4.39 -11.48
N GLN A 50 -2.10 5.08 -12.53
CA GLN A 50 -2.07 4.52 -13.87
C GLN A 50 -0.63 4.21 -14.33
N ALA A 51 0.31 5.11 -14.07
CA ALA A 51 1.72 4.88 -14.38
C ALA A 51 2.29 3.67 -13.63
N ASN A 52 1.97 3.50 -12.35
CA ASN A 52 2.39 2.32 -11.58
C ASN A 52 1.80 1.03 -12.15
N ARG A 53 0.53 1.03 -12.52
CA ARG A 53 -0.14 -0.11 -13.15
C ARG A 53 0.58 -0.55 -14.43
N GLU A 54 0.86 0.40 -15.32
CA GLU A 54 1.57 0.12 -16.57
C GLU A 54 3.03 -0.33 -16.31
N PHE A 55 3.68 0.25 -15.30
CA PHE A 55 5.07 -0.05 -14.97
C PHE A 55 5.25 -1.46 -14.38
N PHE A 56 4.39 -1.83 -13.44
CA PHE A 56 4.47 -3.13 -12.77
C PHE A 56 3.75 -4.27 -13.52
N GLY A 57 2.80 -3.94 -14.41
CA GLY A 57 2.09 -4.92 -15.24
C GLY A 57 1.41 -6.00 -14.42
N ASP A 58 1.74 -7.27 -14.68
CA ASP A 58 1.15 -8.43 -13.98
C ASP A 58 1.86 -8.77 -12.65
N SER A 59 2.82 -7.94 -12.23
CA SER A 59 3.48 -8.12 -10.93
C SER A 59 2.51 -7.88 -9.78
N PRO A 60 2.64 -8.57 -8.63
CA PRO A 60 1.91 -8.27 -7.41
C PRO A 60 2.00 -6.80 -6.97
N ALA A 61 3.07 -6.09 -7.33
CA ALA A 61 3.23 -4.65 -7.06
C ALA A 61 2.26 -3.76 -7.86
N ALA A 62 1.62 -4.28 -8.91
CA ALA A 62 0.58 -3.59 -9.67
C ALA A 62 -0.81 -3.71 -9.05
N VAL A 63 -1.01 -4.66 -8.13
CA VAL A 63 -2.30 -4.86 -7.45
C VAL A 63 -2.64 -3.63 -6.64
N ARG A 64 -3.85 -3.13 -6.83
CA ARG A 64 -4.32 -1.94 -6.13
C ARG A 64 -4.62 -2.25 -4.67
N GLN A 65 -4.12 -1.41 -3.78
CA GLN A 65 -4.37 -1.54 -2.34
C GLN A 65 -5.86 -1.40 -2.01
N GLU A 66 -6.57 -0.56 -2.72
CA GLU A 66 -8.01 -0.30 -2.55
C GLU A 66 -8.90 -1.30 -3.29
N GLY A 67 -8.34 -2.18 -4.12
CA GLY A 67 -9.10 -3.11 -4.97
C GLY A 67 -9.72 -2.43 -6.19
N TYR A 68 -10.77 -3.04 -6.72
CA TYR A 68 -11.42 -2.64 -7.97
C TYR A 68 -12.92 -2.44 -7.76
N LEU A 69 -13.47 -1.38 -8.37
CA LEU A 69 -14.88 -0.98 -8.19
C LEU A 69 -15.85 -2.10 -8.53
N GLU A 70 -15.56 -2.84 -9.61
CA GLU A 70 -16.39 -3.95 -10.09
C GLU A 70 -16.44 -5.15 -9.13
N GLU A 71 -15.49 -5.27 -8.21
CA GLU A 71 -15.41 -6.37 -7.25
C GLU A 71 -16.16 -6.07 -5.94
N VAL A 72 -16.36 -4.78 -5.61
CA VAL A 72 -16.87 -4.37 -4.29
C VAL A 72 -18.26 -4.94 -4.00
N ASP A 73 -19.15 -4.99 -5.02
CA ASP A 73 -20.51 -5.51 -4.86
C ASP A 73 -20.53 -6.99 -4.48
N GLY A 74 -19.59 -7.76 -5.01
CA GLY A 74 -19.47 -9.20 -4.75
C GLY A 74 -18.94 -9.56 -3.36
N LEU A 75 -18.38 -8.61 -2.60
CA LEU A 75 -17.82 -8.88 -1.28
C LEU A 75 -18.92 -9.20 -0.25
N THR A 76 -18.73 -10.30 0.48
CA THR A 76 -19.62 -10.70 1.57
C THR A 76 -18.91 -10.71 2.92
N PRO A 77 -19.65 -10.60 4.05
CA PRO A 77 -19.07 -10.70 5.39
C PRO A 77 -18.27 -12.00 5.60
N GLU A 78 -18.72 -13.12 5.03
CA GLU A 78 -18.06 -14.42 5.12
C GLU A 78 -16.73 -14.41 4.38
N GLN A 79 -16.69 -13.88 3.15
CA GLN A 79 -15.46 -13.78 2.35
C GLN A 79 -14.43 -12.88 3.04
N LEU A 80 -14.87 -11.71 3.54
CA LEU A 80 -13.98 -10.79 4.26
C LEU A 80 -13.45 -11.42 5.55
N THR A 81 -14.29 -12.16 6.27
CA THR A 81 -13.87 -12.87 7.49
C THR A 81 -12.87 -13.99 7.17
N ALA A 82 -13.09 -14.72 6.08
CA ALA A 82 -12.15 -15.76 5.63
C ALA A 82 -10.79 -15.15 5.22
N ALA A 83 -10.81 -14.07 4.45
CA ALA A 83 -9.59 -13.35 4.04
C ALA A 83 -8.83 -12.78 5.26
N TYR A 84 -9.53 -12.19 6.22
CA TYR A 84 -8.94 -11.69 7.46
C TYR A 84 -8.26 -12.82 8.26
N ARG A 85 -8.92 -13.95 8.43
CA ARG A 85 -8.34 -15.11 9.15
C ARG A 85 -7.13 -15.67 8.42
N GLU A 86 -7.19 -15.76 7.11
CA GLU A 86 -6.07 -16.20 6.27
C GLU A 86 -4.90 -15.22 6.34
N MET A 87 -5.16 -13.91 6.34
CA MET A 87 -4.14 -12.89 6.54
C MET A 87 -3.44 -13.08 7.90
N LEU A 88 -4.18 -13.25 8.99
CA LEU A 88 -3.60 -13.48 10.30
C LEU A 88 -2.78 -14.79 10.34
N ARG A 89 -3.22 -15.82 9.60
CA ARG A 89 -2.52 -17.11 9.53
C ARG A 89 -1.20 -17.03 8.78
N THR A 90 -1.15 -16.24 7.70
CA THR A 90 -0.05 -16.29 6.71
C THR A 90 0.85 -15.07 6.69
N ALA A 91 0.41 -13.93 7.22
CA ALA A 91 1.19 -12.70 7.15
C ALA A 91 2.48 -12.77 7.98
N SER A 92 3.56 -12.17 7.48
CA SER A 92 4.71 -11.82 8.29
C SER A 92 4.37 -10.59 9.15
N ILE A 93 4.61 -10.67 10.45
CA ILE A 93 4.26 -9.63 11.40
C ILE A 93 5.54 -9.10 12.06
N GLU A 94 5.74 -7.78 11.97
CA GLU A 94 6.82 -7.07 12.65
C GLU A 94 6.22 -6.13 13.69
N LEU A 95 6.80 -6.15 14.89
CA LEU A 95 6.44 -5.25 15.99
C LEU A 95 7.54 -4.23 16.21
N ILE A 96 7.22 -2.95 16.00
CA ILE A 96 8.11 -1.83 16.28
C ILE A 96 7.51 -1.02 17.42
N VAL A 97 8.27 -0.88 18.51
CA VAL A 97 7.83 -0.14 19.71
C VAL A 97 8.77 1.03 19.95
N LEU A 98 8.21 2.23 20.06
CA LEU A 98 8.96 3.46 20.31
C LEU A 98 8.42 4.17 21.55
N GLY A 99 9.32 4.74 22.35
CA GLY A 99 8.96 5.55 23.52
C GLY A 99 8.52 4.76 24.75
N CYS A 100 8.81 3.46 24.81
CA CYS A 100 8.57 2.58 25.95
C CYS A 100 9.88 2.17 26.62
N ASP A 101 9.83 1.87 27.90
CA ASP A 101 10.93 1.19 28.61
C ASP A 101 10.96 -0.32 28.28
N ASP A 102 11.99 -1.00 28.75
CA ASP A 102 12.21 -2.43 28.48
C ASP A 102 11.08 -3.31 29.04
N ALA A 103 10.56 -2.99 30.21
CA ALA A 103 9.48 -3.75 30.84
C ALA A 103 8.16 -3.60 30.05
N GLN A 104 7.84 -2.39 29.62
CA GLN A 104 6.66 -2.09 28.77
C GLN A 104 6.80 -2.78 27.41
N THR A 105 7.99 -2.71 26.80
CA THR A 105 8.27 -3.37 25.53
C THR A 105 8.11 -4.89 25.63
N ALA A 106 8.62 -5.50 26.70
CA ALA A 106 8.46 -6.91 26.96
C ALA A 106 6.98 -7.30 27.15
N ALA A 107 6.22 -6.51 27.91
CA ALA A 107 4.79 -6.75 28.12
C ALA A 107 3.98 -6.66 26.82
N ILE A 108 4.29 -5.71 25.92
CA ILE A 108 3.64 -5.56 24.61
C ILE A 108 3.98 -6.75 23.72
N ARG A 109 5.25 -7.15 23.67
CA ARG A 109 5.71 -8.34 22.93
C ARG A 109 4.99 -9.59 23.40
N ASP A 110 4.90 -9.82 24.72
CA ASP A 110 4.31 -11.01 25.29
C ASP A 110 2.80 -11.06 25.03
N ALA A 111 2.13 -9.90 25.06
CA ALA A 111 0.72 -9.79 24.67
C ALA A 111 0.51 -10.15 23.20
N LEU A 112 1.34 -9.63 22.28
CA LEU A 112 1.27 -10.01 20.86
C LEU A 112 1.54 -11.51 20.66
N LEU A 113 2.55 -12.06 21.34
CA LEU A 113 2.87 -13.48 21.23
C LEU A 113 1.73 -14.37 21.71
N ALA A 114 1.00 -13.97 22.76
CA ALA A 114 -0.17 -14.69 23.24
C ALA A 114 -1.27 -14.75 22.16
N GLU A 115 -1.56 -13.64 21.48
CA GLU A 115 -2.53 -13.62 20.37
C GLU A 115 -2.07 -14.51 19.21
N LEU A 116 -0.81 -14.42 18.82
CA LEU A 116 -0.26 -15.20 17.71
C LEU A 116 -0.22 -16.70 18.00
N THR A 117 0.01 -17.10 19.27
CA THR A 117 0.04 -18.50 19.67
C THR A 117 -1.37 -19.16 19.62
N ALA A 118 -2.43 -18.36 19.75
CA ALA A 118 -3.80 -18.83 19.62
C ALA A 118 -4.21 -19.14 18.17
N ILE A 119 -3.39 -18.77 17.20
CA ILE A 119 -3.65 -18.95 15.76
C ILE A 119 -2.72 -20.05 15.24
N ASP A 120 -3.23 -21.01 14.46
CA ASP A 120 -2.41 -21.97 13.71
C ASP A 120 -1.70 -21.27 12.53
N ARG A 121 -0.58 -20.64 12.83
CA ARG A 121 0.15 -19.79 11.89
C ARG A 121 1.05 -20.59 10.95
N ALA A 122 0.99 -20.24 9.67
CA ALA A 122 1.89 -20.72 8.63
C ALA A 122 2.37 -19.51 7.79
N PRO A 123 3.27 -18.66 8.31
CA PRO A 123 3.71 -17.47 7.62
C PRO A 123 4.31 -17.78 6.25
N LEU A 124 3.87 -17.07 5.24
CA LEU A 124 4.42 -17.17 3.90
C LEU A 124 5.75 -16.40 3.82
N PRO A 125 6.70 -16.86 3.02
CA PRO A 125 7.94 -16.12 2.81
C PRO A 125 7.65 -14.78 2.13
N LEU A 126 8.39 -13.74 2.53
CA LEU A 126 8.35 -12.45 1.85
C LEU A 126 8.88 -12.62 0.41
N VAL A 127 8.10 -12.13 -0.54
CA VAL A 127 8.49 -12.12 -1.96
C VAL A 127 8.97 -10.72 -2.31
N GLU A 128 10.20 -10.60 -2.79
CA GLU A 128 10.69 -9.34 -3.33
C GLU A 128 10.02 -9.06 -4.68
N ASN A 129 9.17 -8.06 -4.71
CA ASN A 129 8.52 -7.60 -5.94
C ASN A 129 9.40 -6.57 -6.65
N MET A 130 10.27 -7.06 -7.52
CA MET A 130 11.04 -6.18 -8.38
C MET A 130 10.41 -6.08 -9.76
N ALA A 131 10.24 -4.84 -10.25
CA ALA A 131 9.85 -4.63 -11.63
C ALA A 131 10.94 -5.16 -12.55
N THR A 132 10.57 -6.03 -13.49
CA THR A 132 11.49 -6.46 -14.54
C THR A 132 11.73 -5.31 -15.51
N PRO A 133 12.97 -4.96 -15.84
CA PRO A 133 13.25 -3.94 -16.83
C PRO A 133 12.57 -4.27 -18.17
N ARG A 134 11.89 -3.29 -18.75
CA ARG A 134 11.31 -3.42 -20.09
C ARG A 134 12.34 -2.95 -21.12
N GLN A 135 12.39 -3.60 -22.27
CA GLN A 135 13.26 -3.19 -23.36
C GLN A 135 12.72 -1.96 -24.07
N GLU A 136 11.41 -1.87 -24.20
CA GLU A 136 10.71 -0.75 -24.86
C GLU A 136 9.93 0.09 -23.86
N PRO A 137 9.94 1.41 -24.05
CA PRO A 137 9.12 2.30 -23.21
C PRO A 137 7.61 2.06 -23.46
N VAL A 138 6.82 2.13 -22.40
CA VAL A 138 5.36 2.09 -22.49
C VAL A 138 4.84 3.52 -22.38
N HIS A 139 4.00 3.92 -23.34
CA HIS A 139 3.33 5.20 -23.36
C HIS A 139 1.82 5.01 -23.25
N LYS A 140 1.21 5.67 -22.28
CA LYS A 140 -0.25 5.71 -22.13
C LYS A 140 -0.69 7.16 -22.05
N THR A 141 -1.74 7.49 -22.79
CA THR A 141 -2.35 8.82 -22.76
C THR A 141 -3.85 8.67 -22.54
N GLU A 142 -4.37 9.44 -21.62
CA GLU A 142 -5.81 9.57 -21.37
C GLU A 142 -6.18 11.05 -21.45
N THR A 143 -7.34 11.35 -22.09
CA THR A 143 -7.80 12.70 -22.29
C THR A 143 -8.92 13.04 -21.33
N PHE A 144 -8.80 14.17 -20.65
CA PHE A 144 -9.79 14.73 -19.75
C PHE A 144 -10.07 16.18 -20.13
N ASP A 145 -11.27 16.65 -19.82
CA ASP A 145 -11.61 18.08 -19.94
C ASP A 145 -10.99 18.81 -18.74
N MET A 146 -9.75 19.28 -18.92
CA MET A 146 -8.96 19.95 -17.89
C MET A 146 -7.92 20.90 -18.51
N VAL A 147 -7.59 21.97 -17.76
CA VAL A 147 -6.64 23.01 -18.21
C VAL A 147 -5.18 22.54 -18.14
N GLN A 148 -4.83 21.70 -17.14
CA GLN A 148 -3.45 21.30 -16.92
C GLN A 148 -3.25 19.80 -17.19
N ALA A 149 -2.33 19.47 -18.10
CA ALA A 149 -1.87 18.09 -18.26
C ALA A 149 -1.08 17.62 -17.03
N LYS A 150 -1.15 16.31 -16.76
CA LYS A 150 -0.32 15.63 -15.77
C LYS A 150 0.52 14.59 -16.51
N LEU A 151 1.83 14.60 -16.23
CA LEU A 151 2.78 13.65 -16.78
C LEU A 151 3.44 12.90 -15.62
N CYS A 152 3.46 11.58 -15.68
CA CYS A 152 4.23 10.73 -14.81
C CYS A 152 5.19 9.88 -15.64
N MET A 153 6.44 9.84 -15.25
CA MET A 153 7.47 8.98 -15.87
C MET A 153 8.10 8.13 -14.79
N LEU A 154 8.08 6.80 -15.00
CA LEU A 154 8.69 5.82 -14.10
C LEU A 154 9.87 5.16 -14.80
N PHE A 155 10.94 4.96 -14.04
CA PHE A 155 12.17 4.34 -14.51
C PHE A 155 12.62 3.26 -13.53
N THR A 156 13.15 2.17 -14.04
CA THR A 156 13.83 1.16 -13.24
C THR A 156 15.34 1.26 -13.43
N LEU A 157 16.10 1.01 -12.38
CA LEU A 157 17.56 0.87 -12.47
C LEU A 157 17.99 -0.51 -13.01
N GLY A 158 17.04 -1.43 -13.18
CA GLY A 158 17.28 -2.76 -13.74
C GLY A 158 17.96 -3.75 -12.81
N GLN A 159 18.37 -3.33 -11.61
CA GLN A 159 19.00 -4.17 -10.60
C GLN A 159 18.77 -3.62 -9.19
N PRO A 160 18.81 -4.46 -8.15
CA PRO A 160 18.73 -4.01 -6.76
C PRO A 160 19.86 -3.04 -6.43
N MET A 161 19.51 -1.96 -5.73
CA MET A 161 20.54 -1.05 -5.20
C MET A 161 21.13 -1.61 -3.91
N GLN A 162 22.46 -1.51 -3.79
CA GLN A 162 23.10 -1.72 -2.50
C GLN A 162 22.82 -0.54 -1.57
N PRO A 163 22.69 -0.77 -0.23
CA PRO A 163 22.42 0.29 0.73
C PRO A 163 23.37 1.49 0.62
N GLN A 164 24.64 1.24 0.29
CA GLN A 164 25.67 2.26 0.13
C GLN A 164 25.43 3.19 -1.08
N GLN A 165 24.71 2.71 -2.09
CA GLN A 165 24.37 3.48 -3.29
C GLN A 165 23.15 4.37 -3.07
N LEU A 166 22.31 4.07 -2.07
CA LEU A 166 21.05 4.76 -1.84
C LEU A 166 21.21 6.26 -1.58
N ALA A 167 22.24 6.65 -0.79
CA ALA A 167 22.53 8.04 -0.51
C ALA A 167 22.93 8.81 -1.77
N ALA A 168 23.79 8.22 -2.63
CA ALA A 168 24.20 8.83 -3.89
C ALA A 168 23.02 8.98 -4.86
N VAL A 169 22.16 7.97 -4.97
CA VAL A 169 20.96 8.04 -5.83
C VAL A 169 19.98 9.08 -5.30
N ARG A 170 19.72 9.14 -3.99
CA ARG A 170 18.85 10.18 -3.40
C ARG A 170 19.39 11.58 -3.67
N LEU A 171 20.69 11.80 -3.55
CA LEU A 171 21.32 13.08 -3.88
C LEU A 171 21.17 13.41 -5.37
N ALA A 172 21.44 12.46 -6.25
CA ALA A 172 21.26 12.65 -7.69
C ALA A 172 19.81 13.00 -8.05
N MET A 173 18.82 12.33 -7.45
CA MET A 173 17.39 12.64 -7.64
C MET A 173 17.01 14.01 -7.12
N ALA A 174 17.56 14.45 -5.98
CA ALA A 174 17.35 15.78 -5.44
C ALA A 174 17.90 16.88 -6.37
N LEU A 175 19.10 16.67 -6.91
CA LEU A 175 19.72 17.60 -7.88
C LEU A 175 18.97 17.62 -9.22
N TYR A 176 18.43 16.48 -9.65
CA TYR A 176 17.72 16.35 -10.92
C TYR A 176 16.33 16.98 -10.89
N GLY A 177 15.48 16.64 -9.92
CA GLY A 177 14.07 17.03 -9.91
C GLY A 177 13.43 17.22 -8.54
N GLY A 178 14.15 16.97 -7.45
CA GLY A 178 13.57 16.89 -6.10
C GLY A 178 13.46 18.23 -5.34
N SER A 179 13.90 19.35 -5.91
CA SER A 179 13.90 20.65 -5.21
C SER A 179 13.62 21.80 -6.17
N VAL A 180 13.34 22.99 -5.59
CA VAL A 180 13.17 24.24 -6.35
C VAL A 180 14.45 24.71 -7.06
N THR A 181 15.60 24.21 -6.66
CA THR A 181 16.90 24.46 -7.28
C THR A 181 17.35 23.33 -8.20
N SER A 182 16.50 22.32 -8.41
CA SER A 182 16.82 21.20 -9.28
C SER A 182 16.87 21.58 -10.75
N ARG A 183 17.59 20.78 -11.54
CA ARG A 183 17.74 21.05 -12.99
C ARG A 183 16.40 21.04 -13.73
N LEU A 184 15.49 20.12 -13.38
CA LEU A 184 14.15 20.10 -13.98
C LEU A 184 13.36 21.35 -13.63
N PHE A 185 13.34 21.73 -12.36
CA PHE A 185 12.61 22.93 -11.93
C PHE A 185 13.12 24.18 -12.66
N LEU A 186 14.43 24.44 -12.65
CA LEU A 186 15.03 25.62 -13.26
C LEU A 186 14.88 25.64 -14.79
N ASN A 187 14.92 24.49 -15.46
CA ASN A 187 14.87 24.46 -16.93
C ASN A 187 13.47 24.32 -17.52
N VAL A 188 12.49 23.84 -16.75
CA VAL A 188 11.12 23.62 -17.25
C VAL A 188 10.14 24.64 -16.70
N ARG A 189 10.29 25.03 -15.43
CA ARG A 189 9.34 25.94 -14.78
C ARG A 189 9.76 27.39 -14.81
N GLU A 190 11.07 27.68 -14.69
CA GLU A 190 11.60 29.06 -14.59
C GLU A 190 12.08 29.61 -15.94
N ARG A 191 11.95 28.89 -17.03
CA ARG A 191 12.16 29.35 -18.41
C ARG A 191 10.82 29.46 -19.11
#